data_08f6a9b1a6a70b35e85886fd565c30bc
#
_entry.id   08f6a9b1a6a70b35e85886fd565c30bc
#
_cell.length_a   1.000
_cell.length_b   1.000
_cell.length_c   1.000
_cell.angle_alpha   90.00
_cell.angle_beta   90.00
_cell.angle_gamma   90.00
#
_symmetry.space_group_name_H-M   'P 1'
#
loop_
_entity.id
_entity.type
_entity.pdbx_description
1 polymer ?
#
loop_
_entity_poly.entity_id
_entity_poly.type
_entity_poly.pdbx_seq_one_letter_code
_entity_poly.pdbx_strand_id
1 'polypeptide(L)'
;MSVTEAQIRSGAYYDSIVLMHLQSSLANLPGVLDAGVVMGTEANKGVLAGSDLLTPETRAAGADDLVIVVKAADEPAVQAALGQVDELLSRRRGMDVEQTYRPKSLESAARILPQAGWVLVSVPGRHAAGVARQALRLGKHVFLYSDNVSLEEELTLKQTAAGRGLLVMGPDCGTAIVSGIGLGFANAVRRGSIGMVAASGTGLQQVSVRIHQLGGGISHAIGTGGRDLSEAVGAITARQALELLSRDPESKVIVLVSKPPDPAVADGLV
;
A
#
# COMPACT_ATOMS: atom_id res chain seq x y z
N MET A 1 -30.33 -21.66 -16.02
CA MET A 1 -30.46 -20.20 -15.79
C MET A 1 -29.58 -19.88 -14.59
N SER A 2 -28.76 -18.83 -14.65
CA SER A 2 -27.96 -18.42 -13.49
C SER A 2 -28.86 -17.97 -12.34
N VAL A 3 -28.48 -18.31 -11.12
CA VAL A 3 -29.16 -17.94 -9.89
C VAL A 3 -28.28 -16.94 -9.13
N THR A 4 -28.90 -15.92 -8.55
CA THR A 4 -28.19 -14.91 -7.74
C THR A 4 -28.85 -14.85 -6.37
N GLU A 5 -28.09 -15.06 -5.32
CA GLU A 5 -28.56 -14.95 -3.94
C GLU A 5 -27.64 -14.08 -3.11
N ALA A 6 -28.19 -13.53 -2.04
CA ALA A 6 -27.47 -12.65 -1.13
C ALA A 6 -27.59 -13.11 0.32
N GLN A 7 -26.52 -12.91 1.07
CA GLN A 7 -26.49 -13.03 2.53
C GLN A 7 -26.14 -11.65 3.12
N ILE A 8 -27.00 -11.13 4.02
CA ILE A 8 -26.76 -9.88 4.73
C ILE A 8 -26.39 -10.21 6.18
N ARG A 9 -25.31 -9.60 6.67
CA ARG A 9 -24.88 -9.71 8.06
C ARG A 9 -24.89 -8.35 8.72
N SER A 10 -25.91 -8.11 9.50
CA SER A 10 -26.12 -6.79 10.14
C SER A 10 -25.04 -6.48 11.15
N GLY A 11 -24.49 -5.25 11.09
CA GLY A 11 -23.46 -4.73 11.99
C GLY A 11 -22.13 -5.46 11.93
N ALA A 12 -21.87 -6.27 10.89
CA ALA A 12 -20.64 -7.02 10.72
C ALA A 12 -19.62 -6.21 9.90
N TYR A 13 -18.73 -5.51 10.58
CA TYR A 13 -17.64 -4.77 9.95
C TYR A 13 -16.40 -5.64 9.72
N TYR A 14 -15.89 -5.61 8.51
CA TYR A 14 -14.60 -6.21 8.12
C TYR A 14 -13.78 -5.21 7.34
N ASP A 15 -12.45 -5.33 7.46
CA ASP A 15 -11.50 -4.58 6.63
C ASP A 15 -11.67 -4.93 5.15
N SER A 16 -11.48 -3.94 4.28
CA SER A 16 -11.67 -4.08 2.83
C SER A 16 -10.80 -5.19 2.21
N ILE A 17 -9.61 -5.42 2.74
CA ILE A 17 -8.73 -6.51 2.29
C ILE A 17 -9.37 -7.87 2.59
N VAL A 18 -9.99 -8.03 3.75
CA VAL A 18 -10.72 -9.26 4.12
C VAL A 18 -11.88 -9.49 3.15
N LEU A 19 -12.63 -8.42 2.84
CA LEU A 19 -13.76 -8.49 1.91
C LEU A 19 -13.31 -8.87 0.49
N MET A 20 -12.26 -8.25 -0.02
CA MET A 20 -11.70 -8.57 -1.35
C MET A 20 -11.23 -10.02 -1.45
N HIS A 21 -10.62 -10.54 -0.41
CA HIS A 21 -10.18 -11.93 -0.39
C HIS A 21 -11.32 -12.92 -0.27
N LEU A 22 -12.35 -12.61 0.52
CA LEU A 22 -13.55 -13.44 0.59
C LEU A 22 -14.24 -13.47 -0.78
N GLN A 23 -14.39 -12.31 -1.42
CA GLN A 23 -14.92 -12.21 -2.78
C GLN A 23 -14.13 -13.06 -3.76
N SER A 24 -12.79 -12.93 -3.77
CA SER A 24 -11.94 -13.73 -4.65
C SER A 24 -12.05 -15.23 -4.37
N SER A 25 -12.15 -15.62 -3.10
CA SER A 25 -12.30 -17.02 -2.73
C SER A 25 -13.65 -17.59 -3.20
N LEU A 26 -14.74 -16.85 -3.04
CA LEU A 26 -16.06 -17.23 -3.49
C LEU A 26 -16.13 -17.32 -5.02
N ALA A 27 -15.58 -16.34 -5.74
CA ALA A 27 -15.56 -16.31 -7.20
C ALA A 27 -14.78 -17.49 -7.82
N ASN A 28 -13.84 -18.10 -7.08
CA ASN A 28 -13.07 -19.26 -7.54
C ASN A 28 -13.73 -20.61 -7.19
N LEU A 29 -14.90 -20.64 -6.54
CA LEU A 29 -15.60 -21.89 -6.23
C LEU A 29 -16.25 -22.49 -7.48
N PRO A 30 -16.34 -23.84 -7.57
CA PRO A 30 -16.97 -24.49 -8.69
C PRO A 30 -18.43 -24.05 -8.88
N GLY A 31 -18.79 -23.71 -10.11
CA GLY A 31 -20.15 -23.30 -10.48
C GLY A 31 -20.47 -21.83 -10.20
N VAL A 32 -19.63 -21.09 -9.50
CA VAL A 32 -19.78 -19.64 -9.29
C VAL A 32 -19.38 -18.90 -10.55
N LEU A 33 -20.21 -17.97 -10.99
CA LEU A 33 -19.99 -17.13 -12.17
C LEU A 33 -19.44 -15.76 -11.76
N ASP A 34 -19.93 -15.21 -10.65
CA ASP A 34 -19.48 -13.95 -10.09
C ASP A 34 -19.84 -13.87 -8.59
N ALA A 35 -19.13 -13.01 -7.83
CA ALA A 35 -19.40 -12.77 -6.42
C ALA A 35 -19.09 -11.33 -6.05
N GLY A 36 -19.91 -10.75 -5.17
CA GLY A 36 -19.70 -9.43 -4.58
C GLY A 36 -19.68 -9.51 -3.06
N VAL A 37 -18.66 -8.92 -2.43
CA VAL A 37 -18.55 -8.87 -0.97
C VAL A 37 -18.18 -7.44 -0.58
N VAL A 38 -19.14 -6.70 -0.03
CA VAL A 38 -18.98 -5.27 0.23
C VAL A 38 -19.75 -4.83 1.48
N MET A 39 -19.41 -3.68 2.04
CA MET A 39 -20.28 -3.00 3.00
C MET A 39 -21.47 -2.36 2.27
N GLY A 40 -22.64 -2.34 2.88
CA GLY A 40 -23.91 -1.91 2.26
C GLY A 40 -24.06 -0.38 2.05
N THR A 41 -22.97 0.32 1.77
CA THR A 41 -22.98 1.75 1.43
C THR A 41 -23.59 2.00 0.05
N GLU A 42 -24.16 3.18 -0.19
CA GLU A 42 -24.77 3.52 -1.49
C GLU A 42 -23.75 3.43 -2.65
N ALA A 43 -22.49 3.82 -2.40
CA ALA A 43 -21.43 3.68 -3.41
C ALA A 43 -21.19 2.21 -3.79
N ASN A 44 -21.14 1.32 -2.81
CA ASN A 44 -20.93 -0.11 -3.03
C ASN A 44 -22.15 -0.79 -3.69
N LYS A 45 -23.38 -0.36 -3.34
CA LYS A 45 -24.59 -0.81 -4.04
C LYS A 45 -24.56 -0.42 -5.52
N GLY A 46 -24.04 0.78 -5.82
CA GLY A 46 -23.80 1.20 -7.22
C GLY A 46 -22.83 0.26 -7.96
N VAL A 47 -21.78 -0.21 -7.30
CA VAL A 47 -20.85 -1.19 -7.89
C VAL A 47 -21.54 -2.53 -8.13
N LEU A 48 -22.32 -3.05 -7.17
CA LEU A 48 -23.09 -4.28 -7.33
C LEU A 48 -24.11 -4.17 -8.47
N ALA A 49 -24.77 -3.01 -8.63
CA ALA A 49 -25.68 -2.76 -9.73
C ALA A 49 -24.96 -2.80 -11.10
N GLY A 50 -23.77 -2.22 -11.19
CA GLY A 50 -22.95 -2.25 -12.41
C GLY A 50 -22.47 -3.66 -12.81
N SER A 51 -22.39 -4.59 -11.84
CA SER A 51 -21.99 -5.98 -12.05
C SER A 51 -23.18 -6.96 -12.13
N ASP A 52 -24.42 -6.46 -12.20
CA ASP A 52 -25.64 -7.29 -12.22
C ASP A 52 -25.74 -8.25 -11.00
N LEU A 53 -25.30 -7.75 -9.84
CA LEU A 53 -25.31 -8.44 -8.54
C LEU A 53 -26.24 -7.79 -7.52
N LEU A 54 -26.96 -6.72 -7.89
CA LEU A 54 -27.85 -6.01 -6.97
C LEU A 54 -29.21 -6.72 -6.88
N THR A 55 -29.48 -7.35 -5.73
CA THR A 55 -30.79 -7.98 -5.41
C THR A 55 -31.66 -7.04 -4.57
N PRO A 56 -32.99 -7.33 -4.41
CA PRO A 56 -33.84 -6.56 -3.51
C PRO A 56 -33.32 -6.53 -2.07
N GLU A 57 -32.77 -7.65 -1.57
CA GLU A 57 -32.22 -7.78 -0.22
C GLU A 57 -30.96 -6.91 -0.05
N THR A 58 -30.05 -6.92 -1.03
CA THR A 58 -28.83 -6.11 -0.98
C THR A 58 -29.15 -4.62 -1.08
N ARG A 59 -30.21 -4.24 -1.79
CA ARG A 59 -30.67 -2.86 -1.87
C ARG A 59 -31.20 -2.36 -0.52
N ALA A 60 -31.83 -3.23 0.27
CA ALA A 60 -32.38 -2.91 1.58
C ALA A 60 -31.33 -2.87 2.70
N ALA A 61 -30.13 -3.40 2.48
CA ALA A 61 -29.06 -3.44 3.47
C ALA A 61 -28.62 -2.04 3.92
N GLY A 62 -28.33 -1.88 5.20
CA GLY A 62 -27.78 -0.66 5.79
C GLY A 62 -26.29 -0.45 5.47
N ALA A 63 -25.78 0.77 5.67
CA ALA A 63 -24.38 1.10 5.38
C ALA A 63 -23.38 0.28 6.23
N ASP A 64 -23.79 -0.11 7.43
CA ASP A 64 -22.97 -0.90 8.37
C ASP A 64 -23.17 -2.43 8.24
N ASP A 65 -23.97 -2.85 7.27
CA ASP A 65 -24.20 -4.28 7.01
C ASP A 65 -23.18 -4.81 6.03
N LEU A 66 -22.69 -6.02 6.29
CA LEU A 66 -21.92 -6.77 5.32
C LEU A 66 -22.87 -7.44 4.31
N VAL A 67 -22.65 -7.16 3.04
CA VAL A 67 -23.40 -7.70 1.91
C VAL A 67 -22.54 -8.70 1.16
N ILE A 68 -22.99 -9.93 1.05
CA ILE A 68 -22.35 -11.02 0.31
C ILE A 68 -23.34 -11.48 -0.75
N VAL A 69 -22.95 -11.39 -2.02
CA VAL A 69 -23.78 -11.81 -3.16
C VAL A 69 -23.03 -12.84 -3.98
N VAL A 70 -23.69 -13.90 -4.35
CA VAL A 70 -23.13 -14.93 -5.23
C VAL A 70 -24.06 -15.16 -6.41
N LYS A 71 -23.51 -15.12 -7.61
CA LYS A 71 -24.17 -15.51 -8.85
C LYS A 71 -23.53 -16.81 -9.35
N ALA A 72 -24.32 -17.85 -9.52
CA ALA A 72 -23.83 -19.17 -9.93
C ALA A 72 -24.68 -19.78 -11.04
N ALA A 73 -24.20 -20.87 -11.62
CA ALA A 73 -24.85 -21.58 -12.69
C ALA A 73 -26.20 -22.19 -12.28
N ASP A 74 -26.30 -22.60 -11.01
CA ASP A 74 -27.50 -23.24 -10.45
C ASP A 74 -27.60 -22.96 -8.93
N GLU A 75 -28.73 -23.30 -8.35
CA GLU A 75 -29.03 -23.08 -6.94
C GLU A 75 -28.13 -23.90 -5.98
N PRO A 76 -27.79 -25.17 -6.24
CA PRO A 76 -26.85 -25.91 -5.40
C PRO A 76 -25.47 -25.24 -5.33
N ALA A 77 -24.96 -24.65 -6.39
CA ALA A 77 -23.68 -23.94 -6.40
C ALA A 77 -23.71 -22.65 -5.57
N VAL A 78 -24.82 -21.89 -5.64
CA VAL A 78 -25.01 -20.69 -4.78
C VAL A 78 -25.03 -21.09 -3.31
N GLN A 79 -25.83 -22.10 -2.94
CA GLN A 79 -25.96 -22.55 -1.54
C GLN A 79 -24.63 -23.10 -1.02
N ALA A 80 -23.89 -23.86 -1.84
CA ALA A 80 -22.58 -24.36 -1.49
C ALA A 80 -21.57 -23.25 -1.26
N ALA A 81 -21.61 -22.19 -2.07
CA ALA A 81 -20.73 -21.04 -1.93
C ALA A 81 -21.05 -20.22 -0.67
N LEU A 82 -22.33 -19.88 -0.46
CA LEU A 82 -22.76 -19.11 0.72
C LEU A 82 -22.53 -19.91 2.02
N GLY A 83 -22.69 -21.23 1.99
CA GLY A 83 -22.40 -22.12 3.11
C GLY A 83 -20.91 -22.14 3.53
N GLN A 84 -19.99 -21.79 2.64
CA GLN A 84 -18.56 -21.75 2.93
C GLN A 84 -18.09 -20.41 3.49
N VAL A 85 -18.91 -19.37 3.52
CA VAL A 85 -18.53 -18.01 3.95
C VAL A 85 -17.90 -18.02 5.35
N ASP A 86 -18.50 -18.70 6.31
CA ASP A 86 -17.99 -18.75 7.69
C ASP A 86 -16.66 -19.48 7.77
N GLU A 87 -16.50 -20.55 7.02
CA GLU A 87 -15.24 -21.28 6.95
C GLU A 87 -14.15 -20.43 6.27
N LEU A 88 -14.45 -19.77 5.17
CA LEU A 88 -13.52 -18.89 4.46
C LEU A 88 -13.11 -17.67 5.31
N LEU A 89 -14.02 -17.11 6.09
CA LEU A 89 -13.72 -16.05 7.07
C LEU A 89 -12.91 -16.58 8.26
N SER A 90 -13.18 -17.81 8.72
CA SER A 90 -12.50 -18.41 9.87
C SER A 90 -11.16 -19.05 9.51
N ARG A 91 -11.00 -19.61 8.31
CA ARG A 91 -9.70 -20.12 7.82
C ARG A 91 -8.61 -19.07 7.89
N ARG A 92 -8.94 -17.79 7.68
CA ARG A 92 -7.99 -16.70 7.86
C ARG A 92 -7.69 -16.39 9.32
N ARG A 93 -8.64 -16.56 10.22
CA ARG A 93 -8.33 -16.52 11.67
C ARG A 93 -7.44 -17.71 12.06
N GLY A 94 -7.48 -18.82 11.33
CA GLY A 94 -6.70 -20.02 11.56
C GLY A 94 -5.41 -20.16 10.75
N MET A 95 -5.29 -19.55 9.57
CA MET A 95 -4.02 -19.51 8.81
C MET A 95 -2.97 -18.59 9.44
N ASP A 96 -3.37 -17.79 10.42
CA ASP A 96 -2.46 -17.06 11.30
C ASP A 96 -1.94 -17.92 12.47
N VAL A 97 -2.23 -19.19 12.52
CA VAL A 97 -1.87 -20.10 13.64
C VAL A 97 -1.02 -21.29 13.17
N GLU A 98 -0.05 -21.09 12.34
CA GLU A 98 1.30 -21.52 12.73
C GLU A 98 1.76 -20.46 13.74
N GLN A 99 2.17 -20.89 14.92
CA GLN A 99 2.69 -20.04 15.99
C GLN A 99 4.00 -19.36 15.54
N THR A 100 3.95 -18.56 14.49
CA THR A 100 5.03 -17.67 14.14
C THR A 100 5.00 -16.58 15.21
N TYR A 101 5.95 -16.65 16.12
CA TYR A 101 6.14 -15.66 17.18
C TYR A 101 6.03 -14.25 16.56
N ARG A 102 4.96 -13.54 16.88
CA ARG A 102 4.76 -12.15 16.45
C ARG A 102 5.50 -11.24 17.42
N PRO A 103 6.55 -10.59 17.00
CA PRO A 103 7.30 -9.68 17.87
C PRO A 103 6.40 -8.55 18.34
N LYS A 104 6.43 -8.25 19.65
CA LYS A 104 5.62 -7.20 20.28
C LYS A 104 6.27 -5.81 20.21
N SER A 105 7.50 -5.72 19.74
CA SER A 105 8.23 -4.45 19.58
C SER A 105 9.13 -4.50 18.36
N LEU A 106 9.52 -3.32 17.86
CA LEU A 106 10.43 -3.21 16.73
C LEU A 106 11.81 -3.80 17.05
N GLU A 107 12.29 -3.68 18.28
CA GLU A 107 13.56 -4.28 18.73
C GLU A 107 13.50 -5.81 18.66
N SER A 108 12.39 -6.40 19.09
CA SER A 108 12.24 -7.87 19.02
C SER A 108 12.11 -8.34 17.57
N ALA A 109 11.44 -7.58 16.71
CA ALA A 109 11.38 -7.85 15.27
C ALA A 109 12.76 -7.75 14.60
N ALA A 110 13.53 -6.73 14.92
CA ALA A 110 14.88 -6.53 14.38
C ALA A 110 15.87 -7.63 14.82
N ARG A 111 15.66 -8.24 15.99
CA ARG A 111 16.47 -9.40 16.43
C ARG A 111 16.12 -10.68 15.66
N ILE A 112 14.86 -10.85 15.29
CA ILE A 112 14.40 -12.02 14.51
C ILE A 112 14.83 -11.90 13.05
N LEU A 113 14.77 -10.67 12.48
CA LEU A 113 15.13 -10.36 11.11
C LEU A 113 16.27 -9.32 11.07
N PRO A 114 17.49 -9.66 11.52
CA PRO A 114 18.60 -8.71 11.58
C PRO A 114 18.99 -8.16 10.21
N GLN A 115 18.83 -8.95 9.15
CA GLN A 115 19.13 -8.58 7.76
C GLN A 115 18.08 -7.65 7.14
N ALA A 116 16.88 -7.47 7.75
CA ALA A 116 15.92 -6.51 7.23
C ALA A 116 16.48 -5.09 7.31
N GLY A 117 16.72 -4.45 6.16
CA GLY A 117 17.28 -3.10 6.07
C GLY A 117 16.22 -1.99 6.23
N TRP A 118 14.94 -2.31 6.08
CA TRP A 118 13.85 -1.36 6.01
C TRP A 118 12.79 -1.58 7.08
N VAL A 119 12.21 -0.50 7.57
CA VAL A 119 11.00 -0.48 8.40
C VAL A 119 9.93 0.30 7.66
N LEU A 120 8.80 -0.36 7.38
CA LEU A 120 7.61 0.28 6.87
C LEU A 120 6.76 0.76 8.05
N VAL A 121 6.49 2.06 8.11
CA VAL A 121 5.73 2.71 9.18
C VAL A 121 4.35 3.11 8.64
N SER A 122 3.31 2.42 9.10
CA SER A 122 1.91 2.66 8.75
C SER A 122 1.04 2.63 10.01
N VAL A 123 1.32 3.57 10.92
CA VAL A 123 0.58 3.78 12.17
C VAL A 123 -0.02 5.18 12.19
N PRO A 124 -1.00 5.49 13.05
CA PRO A 124 -1.53 6.86 13.15
C PRO A 124 -0.41 7.88 13.36
N GLY A 125 -0.48 9.02 12.64
CA GLY A 125 0.59 10.02 12.53
C GLY A 125 1.23 10.43 13.86
N ARG A 126 0.42 10.59 14.93
CA ARG A 126 0.90 10.89 16.29
C ARG A 126 1.90 9.87 16.86
N HIS A 127 1.97 8.66 16.32
CA HIS A 127 2.89 7.60 16.74
C HIS A 127 4.03 7.38 15.74
N ALA A 128 3.86 7.84 14.50
CA ALA A 128 4.71 7.52 13.37
C ALA A 128 6.16 7.99 13.56
N ALA A 129 6.35 9.23 14.01
CA ALA A 129 7.69 9.77 14.29
C ALA A 129 8.43 8.99 15.39
N GLY A 130 7.71 8.51 16.41
CA GLY A 130 8.28 7.67 17.46
C GLY A 130 8.82 6.35 16.93
N VAL A 131 8.02 5.66 16.10
CA VAL A 131 8.43 4.41 15.46
C VAL A 131 9.58 4.62 14.48
N ALA A 132 9.53 5.69 13.68
CA ALA A 132 10.60 6.04 12.74
C ALA A 132 11.94 6.30 13.47
N ARG A 133 11.93 7.08 14.57
CA ARG A 133 13.12 7.30 15.42
C ARG A 133 13.69 5.98 15.96
N GLN A 134 12.82 5.06 16.38
CA GLN A 134 13.23 3.75 16.84
C GLN A 134 13.90 2.93 15.73
N ALA A 135 13.33 2.93 14.52
CA ALA A 135 13.92 2.28 13.34
C ALA A 135 15.32 2.85 13.02
N LEU A 136 15.47 4.17 13.02
CA LEU A 136 16.76 4.81 12.79
C LEU A 136 17.79 4.44 13.87
N ARG A 137 17.40 4.36 15.16
CA ARG A 137 18.29 3.88 16.23
C ARG A 137 18.79 2.46 16.00
N LEU A 138 17.96 1.61 15.40
CA LEU A 138 18.31 0.23 15.03
C LEU A 138 19.09 0.12 13.71
N GLY A 139 19.50 1.25 13.10
CA GLY A 139 20.25 1.27 11.85
C GLY A 139 19.41 0.85 10.63
N LYS A 140 18.11 1.07 10.66
CA LYS A 140 17.20 0.71 9.57
C LYS A 140 16.76 1.95 8.80
N HIS A 141 16.64 1.82 7.47
CA HIS A 141 15.96 2.79 6.63
C HIS A 141 14.45 2.81 6.96
N VAL A 142 13.78 3.91 6.67
CA VAL A 142 12.36 4.09 6.98
C VAL A 142 11.57 4.40 5.71
N PHE A 143 10.55 3.60 5.44
CA PHE A 143 9.46 3.95 4.54
C PHE A 143 8.28 4.44 5.39
N LEU A 144 8.14 5.77 5.50
CA LEU A 144 7.16 6.44 6.35
C LEU A 144 5.90 6.73 5.53
N TYR A 145 5.02 5.72 5.50
CA TYR A 145 3.73 5.75 4.81
C TYR A 145 2.74 6.68 5.52
N SER A 146 2.81 6.74 6.86
CA SER A 146 1.92 7.56 7.69
C SER A 146 1.99 9.03 7.30
N ASP A 147 0.84 9.66 7.26
CA ASP A 147 0.62 11.09 7.18
C ASP A 147 0.54 11.75 8.58
N ASN A 148 0.15 13.03 8.64
CA ASN A 148 -0.05 13.78 9.90
C ASN A 148 1.15 13.75 10.86
N VAL A 149 2.36 13.72 10.32
CA VAL A 149 3.62 13.97 11.06
C VAL A 149 3.94 15.45 10.93
N SER A 150 4.34 16.09 12.04
CA SER A 150 4.68 17.52 12.04
C SER A 150 5.93 17.81 11.20
N LEU A 151 6.06 19.05 10.72
CA LEU A 151 7.22 19.47 9.94
C LEU A 151 8.52 19.35 10.74
N GLU A 152 8.48 19.71 12.03
CA GLU A 152 9.62 19.60 12.95
C GLU A 152 10.09 18.15 13.12
N GLU A 153 9.14 17.22 13.28
CA GLU A 153 9.44 15.78 13.36
C GLU A 153 10.01 15.25 12.06
N GLU A 154 9.44 15.64 10.91
CA GLU A 154 9.98 15.28 9.60
C GLU A 154 11.42 15.72 9.42
N LEU A 155 11.69 17.00 9.69
CA LEU A 155 13.04 17.58 9.59
C LEU A 155 14.03 16.84 10.50
N THR A 156 13.66 16.62 11.76
CA THR A 156 14.48 15.88 12.72
C THR A 156 14.79 14.46 12.26
N LEU A 157 13.79 13.73 11.72
CA LEU A 157 13.95 12.37 11.23
C LEU A 157 14.89 12.32 10.02
N LYS A 158 14.69 13.21 9.04
CA LYS A 158 15.52 13.27 7.83
C LYS A 158 16.96 13.66 8.11
N GLN A 159 17.18 14.67 8.97
CA GLN A 159 18.52 15.06 9.39
C GLN A 159 19.22 13.93 10.16
N THR A 160 18.52 13.27 11.08
CA THR A 160 19.06 12.11 11.81
C THR A 160 19.44 10.98 10.87
N ALA A 161 18.61 10.70 9.88
CA ALA A 161 18.87 9.67 8.88
C ALA A 161 20.08 10.04 8.00
N ALA A 162 20.14 11.27 7.50
CA ALA A 162 21.24 11.76 6.69
C ALA A 162 22.59 11.66 7.42
N GLY A 163 22.65 12.08 8.67
CA GLY A 163 23.86 11.97 9.50
C GLY A 163 24.30 10.53 9.80
N ARG A 164 23.47 9.53 9.51
CA ARG A 164 23.75 8.10 9.73
C ARG A 164 23.88 7.29 8.44
N GLY A 165 23.79 7.92 7.28
CA GLY A 165 23.77 7.23 5.99
C GLY A 165 22.50 6.38 5.79
N LEU A 166 21.41 6.73 6.49
CA LEU A 166 20.10 6.09 6.37
C LEU A 166 19.15 6.98 5.57
N LEU A 167 18.05 6.40 5.08
CA LEU A 167 17.04 7.08 4.29
C LEU A 167 15.70 7.09 5.02
N VAL A 168 15.02 8.25 5.03
CA VAL A 168 13.61 8.38 5.41
C VAL A 168 12.82 8.81 4.20
N MET A 169 12.03 7.90 3.64
CA MET A 169 11.07 8.18 2.58
C MET A 169 9.74 8.61 3.20
N GLY A 170 9.35 9.86 3.01
CA GLY A 170 8.15 10.43 3.65
C GLY A 170 8.45 11.49 4.72
N PRO A 171 7.44 11.87 5.53
CA PRO A 171 6.09 11.28 5.69
C PRO A 171 5.21 11.41 4.46
N ASP A 172 4.03 10.75 4.50
CA ASP A 172 3.09 10.70 3.39
C ASP A 172 3.75 10.15 2.09
N CYS A 173 4.63 9.18 2.26
CA CYS A 173 5.24 8.47 1.13
C CYS A 173 4.41 7.23 0.80
N GLY A 174 3.54 7.33 -0.18
CA GLY A 174 2.66 6.23 -0.59
C GLY A 174 3.30 5.23 -1.54
N THR A 175 4.45 5.54 -2.16
CA THR A 175 4.99 4.73 -3.26
C THR A 175 6.51 4.78 -3.31
N ALA A 176 7.13 3.60 -3.39
CA ALA A 176 8.54 3.46 -3.72
C ALA A 176 8.80 2.11 -4.40
N ILE A 177 9.93 1.99 -5.09
CA ILE A 177 10.45 0.73 -5.64
C ILE A 177 11.93 0.65 -5.25
N VAL A 178 12.31 -0.38 -4.53
CA VAL A 178 13.69 -0.59 -4.10
C VAL A 178 14.20 -1.92 -4.66
N SER A 179 15.22 -1.88 -5.50
CA SER A 179 15.77 -3.08 -6.17
C SER A 179 14.70 -3.93 -6.88
N GLY A 180 13.72 -3.26 -7.50
CA GLY A 180 12.60 -3.91 -8.19
C GLY A 180 11.47 -4.39 -7.28
N ILE A 181 11.57 -4.20 -5.97
CA ILE A 181 10.53 -4.54 -4.99
C ILE A 181 9.67 -3.30 -4.73
N GLY A 182 8.37 -3.41 -5.02
CA GLY A 182 7.40 -2.34 -4.78
C GLY A 182 7.01 -2.21 -3.30
N LEU A 183 6.94 -0.98 -2.82
CA LEU A 183 6.48 -0.64 -1.48
C LEU A 183 5.24 0.26 -1.56
N GLY A 184 4.29 0.07 -0.66
CA GLY A 184 3.05 0.83 -0.62
C GLY A 184 2.19 0.58 -1.86
N PHE A 185 1.82 1.64 -2.56
CA PHE A 185 0.98 1.61 -3.77
C PHE A 185 1.79 1.52 -5.08
N ALA A 186 2.99 0.94 -5.04
CA ALA A 186 3.81 0.81 -6.24
C ALA A 186 3.15 -0.09 -7.29
N ASN A 187 3.18 0.35 -8.54
CA ASN A 187 2.76 -0.45 -9.66
C ASN A 187 3.75 -1.59 -9.95
N ALA A 188 3.25 -2.71 -10.43
CA ALA A 188 4.10 -3.78 -10.96
C ALA A 188 4.67 -3.33 -12.32
N VAL A 189 5.92 -2.92 -12.34
CA VAL A 189 6.63 -2.45 -13.53
C VAL A 189 7.88 -3.30 -13.79
N ARG A 190 8.34 -3.30 -15.03
CA ARG A 190 9.55 -4.01 -15.42
C ARG A 190 10.77 -3.42 -14.70
N ARG A 191 11.66 -4.29 -14.20
CA ARG A 191 12.99 -3.87 -13.75
C ARG A 191 13.81 -3.39 -14.96
N GLY A 192 14.60 -2.34 -14.77
CA GLY A 192 15.42 -1.76 -15.83
C GLY A 192 16.41 -0.74 -15.29
N SER A 193 16.84 0.20 -16.11
CA SER A 193 17.96 1.08 -15.82
C SER A 193 17.57 2.52 -15.51
N ILE A 194 16.30 2.79 -15.22
CA ILE A 194 15.84 4.14 -14.91
C ILE A 194 15.61 4.24 -13.40
N GLY A 195 16.38 5.08 -12.73
CA GLY A 195 16.20 5.48 -11.36
C GLY A 195 15.22 6.66 -11.29
N MET A 196 14.40 6.72 -10.24
CA MET A 196 13.45 7.82 -10.04
C MET A 196 13.57 8.38 -8.64
N VAL A 197 13.46 9.70 -8.51
CA VAL A 197 13.27 10.41 -7.24
C VAL A 197 12.00 11.23 -7.34
N ALA A 198 11.07 11.09 -6.40
CA ALA A 198 9.76 11.71 -6.53
C ALA A 198 9.21 12.29 -5.23
N ALA A 199 8.88 13.58 -5.25
CA ALA A 199 8.10 14.24 -4.20
C ALA A 199 6.58 14.08 -4.41
N SER A 200 6.15 13.41 -5.47
CA SER A 200 4.76 13.10 -5.80
C SER A 200 4.58 11.60 -5.98
N GLY A 201 3.84 10.95 -5.07
CA GLY A 201 3.58 9.52 -5.15
C GLY A 201 2.79 9.13 -6.41
N THR A 202 1.73 9.88 -6.75
CA THR A 202 0.95 9.66 -7.97
C THR A 202 1.75 9.98 -9.24
N GLY A 203 2.60 11.01 -9.18
CA GLY A 203 3.55 11.32 -10.28
C GLY A 203 4.52 10.18 -10.52
N LEU A 204 5.09 9.60 -9.45
CA LEU A 204 5.95 8.43 -9.52
C LEU A 204 5.22 7.24 -10.16
N GLN A 205 4.00 6.96 -9.74
CA GLN A 205 3.17 5.89 -10.29
C GLN A 205 2.95 6.09 -11.80
N GLN A 206 2.48 7.27 -12.19
CA GLN A 206 2.17 7.57 -13.59
C GLN A 206 3.41 7.47 -14.49
N VAL A 207 4.54 8.05 -14.06
CA VAL A 207 5.77 8.03 -14.84
C VAL A 207 6.36 6.63 -14.93
N SER A 208 6.38 5.87 -13.83
CA SER A 208 6.90 4.49 -13.84
C SER A 208 6.07 3.57 -14.74
N VAL A 209 4.74 3.70 -14.73
CA VAL A 209 3.85 2.96 -15.64
C VAL A 209 4.12 3.37 -17.09
N ARG A 210 4.28 4.66 -17.37
CA ARG A 210 4.57 5.12 -18.73
C ARG A 210 5.90 4.62 -19.25
N ILE A 211 6.94 4.62 -18.41
CA ILE A 211 8.24 4.01 -18.74
C ILE A 211 8.08 2.52 -19.09
N HIS A 212 7.32 1.79 -18.26
CA HIS A 212 7.02 0.36 -18.50
C HIS A 212 6.32 0.12 -19.85
N GLN A 213 5.29 0.93 -20.16
CA GLN A 213 4.53 0.83 -21.42
C GLN A 213 5.40 1.10 -22.66
N LEU A 214 6.38 2.00 -22.53
CA LEU A 214 7.33 2.32 -23.59
C LEU A 214 8.49 1.31 -23.73
N GLY A 215 8.44 0.20 -22.99
CA GLY A 215 9.46 -0.86 -23.04
C GLY A 215 10.65 -0.65 -22.10
N GLY A 216 10.71 0.46 -21.37
CA GLY A 216 11.70 0.72 -20.33
C GLY A 216 11.44 -0.04 -19.03
N GLY A 217 12.27 0.21 -18.03
CA GLY A 217 12.10 -0.39 -16.70
C GLY A 217 12.78 0.45 -15.62
N ILE A 218 12.38 0.19 -14.38
CA ILE A 218 12.78 0.93 -13.18
C ILE A 218 13.82 0.12 -12.40
N SER A 219 14.96 0.73 -12.06
CA SER A 219 15.93 0.20 -11.11
C SER A 219 15.46 0.42 -9.68
N HIS A 220 15.30 1.68 -9.34
CA HIS A 220 14.78 2.15 -8.07
C HIS A 220 13.84 3.33 -8.31
N ALA A 221 12.85 3.50 -7.43
CA ALA A 221 12.01 4.69 -7.39
C ALA A 221 11.86 5.10 -5.92
N ILE A 222 12.40 6.25 -5.56
CA ILE A 222 12.49 6.73 -4.18
C ILE A 222 11.49 7.87 -4.01
N GLY A 223 10.46 7.62 -3.21
CA GLY A 223 9.50 8.63 -2.80
C GLY A 223 10.07 9.47 -1.65
N THR A 224 10.00 10.78 -1.73
CA THR A 224 10.62 11.66 -0.73
C THR A 224 9.62 12.24 0.27
N GLY A 225 8.32 12.09 0.00
CA GLY A 225 7.25 12.80 0.69
C GLY A 225 6.98 14.18 0.08
N GLY A 226 5.74 14.63 0.22
CA GLY A 226 5.24 15.80 -0.50
C GLY A 226 5.86 17.14 -0.10
N ARG A 227 6.50 17.23 1.07
CA ARG A 227 7.11 18.45 1.63
C ARG A 227 8.63 18.52 1.47
N ASP A 228 9.27 17.46 0.97
CA ASP A 228 10.73 17.36 0.91
C ASP A 228 11.39 18.52 0.17
N LEU A 229 10.75 18.98 -0.94
CA LEU A 229 11.26 20.07 -1.78
C LEU A 229 10.81 21.47 -1.34
N SER A 230 10.26 21.60 -0.12
CA SER A 230 10.00 22.93 0.47
C SER A 230 11.28 23.54 1.02
N GLU A 231 11.31 24.87 1.16
CA GLU A 231 12.39 25.60 1.80
C GLU A 231 12.71 25.02 3.20
N ALA A 232 11.69 24.72 3.99
CA ALA A 232 11.83 24.25 5.37
C ALA A 232 12.52 22.87 5.47
N VAL A 233 12.34 21.98 4.49
CA VAL A 233 12.98 20.64 4.50
C VAL A 233 14.25 20.60 3.66
N GLY A 234 14.37 21.44 2.65
CA GLY A 234 15.60 21.66 1.89
C GLY A 234 16.04 20.45 1.05
N ALA A 235 15.10 19.61 0.60
CA ALA A 235 15.36 18.43 -0.25
C ALA A 235 16.31 17.40 0.37
N ILE A 236 16.27 17.18 1.68
CA ILE A 236 17.20 16.26 2.36
C ILE A 236 17.13 14.87 1.75
N THR A 237 15.92 14.30 1.64
CA THR A 237 15.75 12.95 1.08
C THR A 237 16.03 12.92 -0.42
N ALA A 238 15.62 13.95 -1.17
CA ALA A 238 15.86 14.01 -2.61
C ALA A 238 17.35 14.04 -2.92
N ARG A 239 18.15 14.86 -2.20
CA ARG A 239 19.62 14.91 -2.37
C ARG A 239 20.26 13.56 -2.09
N GLN A 240 19.90 12.90 -0.98
CA GLN A 240 20.40 11.56 -0.66
C GLN A 240 20.04 10.54 -1.74
N ALA A 241 18.78 10.57 -2.22
CA ALA A 241 18.30 9.66 -3.25
C ALA A 241 19.04 9.86 -4.58
N LEU A 242 19.25 11.11 -5.00
CA LEU A 242 20.03 11.43 -6.20
C LEU A 242 21.48 10.94 -6.07
N GLU A 243 22.11 11.14 -4.91
CA GLU A 243 23.47 10.65 -4.66
C GLU A 243 23.54 9.11 -4.69
N LEU A 244 22.58 8.43 -4.07
CA LEU A 244 22.52 6.96 -4.10
C LEU A 244 22.34 6.44 -5.52
N LEU A 245 21.41 7.01 -6.30
CA LEU A 245 21.16 6.59 -7.68
C LEU A 245 22.32 6.91 -8.63
N SER A 246 23.04 8.01 -8.39
CA SER A 246 24.23 8.36 -9.21
C SER A 246 25.38 7.37 -9.04
N ARG A 247 25.44 6.68 -7.92
CA ARG A 247 26.44 5.65 -7.62
C ARG A 247 25.95 4.24 -7.92
N ASP A 248 24.64 4.06 -8.18
CA ASP A 248 24.09 2.75 -8.50
C ASP A 248 24.44 2.32 -9.92
N PRO A 249 25.15 1.20 -10.10
CA PRO A 249 25.55 0.75 -11.43
C PRO A 249 24.38 0.32 -12.32
N GLU A 250 23.22 0.01 -11.75
CA GLU A 250 22.02 -0.35 -12.50
C GLU A 250 21.28 0.89 -13.01
N SER A 251 21.41 2.06 -12.37
CA SER A 251 20.75 3.30 -12.75
C SER A 251 21.56 4.08 -13.79
N LYS A 252 21.10 4.10 -15.05
CA LYS A 252 21.76 4.83 -16.15
C LYS A 252 21.15 6.20 -16.42
N VAL A 253 19.89 6.38 -16.08
CA VAL A 253 19.15 7.63 -16.21
C VAL A 253 18.42 7.87 -14.90
N ILE A 254 18.44 9.10 -14.40
CA ILE A 254 17.70 9.50 -13.21
C ILE A 254 16.60 10.47 -13.62
N VAL A 255 15.37 10.16 -13.22
CA VAL A 255 14.19 11.01 -13.46
C VAL A 255 13.75 11.62 -12.11
N LEU A 256 13.74 12.94 -12.04
CA LEU A 256 13.21 13.68 -10.91
C LEU A 256 11.75 14.09 -11.18
N VAL A 257 10.82 13.67 -10.33
CA VAL A 257 9.40 14.01 -10.40
C VAL A 257 9.04 14.91 -9.22
N SER A 258 8.68 16.14 -9.49
CA SER A 258 8.42 17.14 -8.47
C SER A 258 6.99 17.67 -8.52
N LYS A 259 6.45 18.07 -7.37
CA LYS A 259 5.52 19.20 -7.26
C LYS A 259 6.33 20.49 -7.45
N PRO A 260 5.70 21.68 -7.66
CA PRO A 260 6.46 22.91 -7.70
C PRO A 260 7.38 23.04 -6.47
N PRO A 261 8.72 22.98 -6.64
CA PRO A 261 9.66 23.09 -5.53
C PRO A 261 9.83 24.55 -5.12
N ASP A 262 10.41 24.77 -3.94
CA ASP A 262 10.97 26.08 -3.65
C ASP A 262 12.10 26.40 -4.64
N PRO A 263 12.15 27.64 -5.22
CA PRO A 263 13.14 27.98 -6.24
C PRO A 263 14.59 27.80 -5.77
N ALA A 264 14.92 28.20 -4.55
CA ALA A 264 16.29 28.06 -4.02
C ALA A 264 16.67 26.60 -3.78
N VAL A 265 15.67 25.75 -3.43
CA VAL A 265 15.86 24.30 -3.29
C VAL A 265 16.05 23.65 -4.66
N ALA A 266 15.30 24.09 -5.67
CA ALA A 266 15.43 23.58 -7.03
C ALA A 266 16.80 23.86 -7.64
N ASP A 267 17.29 25.12 -7.52
CA ASP A 267 18.62 25.53 -8.02
C ASP A 267 19.77 24.71 -7.39
N GLY A 268 19.57 24.21 -6.19
CA GLY A 268 20.54 23.37 -5.51
C GLY A 268 20.44 21.86 -5.79
N LEU A 269 19.49 21.43 -6.61
CA LEU A 269 19.31 20.02 -7.02
C LEU A 269 19.81 19.74 -8.44
N VAL A 270 19.96 20.76 -9.25
CA VAL A 270 20.47 20.75 -10.64
C VAL A 270 21.91 21.26 -10.62
#